data_acd19c10f4ea9f9132db0b18c01ef82b
#
_entry.id   acd19c10f4ea9f9132db0b18c01ef82b
#
_cell.length_a   1.000
_cell.length_b   1.000
_cell.length_c   1.000
_cell.angle_alpha   90.00
_cell.angle_beta   90.00
_cell.angle_gamma   90.00
#
_symmetry.space_group_name_H-M   'P 1'
#
loop_
_entity.id
_entity.type
_entity.pdbx_description
1 polymer ?
#
loop_
_entity_poly.entity_id
_entity_poly.type
_entity_poly.pdbx_seq_one_letter_code
_entity_poly.pdbx_strand_id
1 'polypeptide(L)'
;MNIPVVHIQGGEVSGTIDESIRHAMSKFSHYHLVSNKDAQKRLIKMGEEKSKIYIVGCPSIEALFNEKLLSKNFLKNKFGLDFEKKFIIVIQHSVTTELYNTKKQIKNTIEAIKKSKIQTLFICPNNDAGSTIILNEIKKSKNIFYTPTLTLSEYRSLLERCFALVG
;
A
#
# COMPACT_ATOMS: atom_id res chain seq x y z
N MET A 1 25.33 23.58 1.21
CA MET A 1 24.60 24.08 2.40
C MET A 1 24.72 23.03 3.50
N ASN A 2 25.12 23.41 4.71
CA ASN A 2 25.22 22.48 5.85
C ASN A 2 23.85 22.33 6.54
N ILE A 3 22.87 21.79 5.82
CA ILE A 3 21.55 21.48 6.37
C ILE A 3 21.52 19.99 6.65
N PRO A 4 21.33 19.56 7.91
CA PRO A 4 21.18 18.15 8.24
C PRO A 4 19.94 17.56 7.54
N VAL A 5 20.11 16.40 6.93
CA VAL A 5 19.02 15.64 6.27
C VAL A 5 18.69 14.43 7.13
N VAL A 6 17.41 14.23 7.42
CA VAL A 6 16.89 13.08 8.15
C VAL A 6 16.07 12.22 7.19
N HIS A 7 16.43 10.96 7.04
CA HIS A 7 15.71 10.00 6.21
C HIS A 7 14.78 9.15 7.09
N ILE A 8 13.48 9.25 6.84
CA ILE A 8 12.46 8.45 7.53
C ILE A 8 12.13 7.21 6.67
N GLN A 9 12.05 6.04 7.28
CA GLN A 9 11.80 4.73 6.64
C GLN A 9 12.87 4.32 5.62
N GLY A 10 14.12 4.75 5.81
CA GLY A 10 15.27 4.21 5.09
C GLY A 10 15.54 2.75 5.42
N GLY A 11 16.30 2.06 4.57
CA GLY A 11 16.71 0.67 4.79
C GLY A 11 15.65 -0.38 4.50
N GLU A 12 14.47 -0.01 4.02
CA GLU A 12 13.43 -0.97 3.58
C GLU A 12 13.76 -1.57 2.21
N VAL A 13 13.27 -2.79 1.95
CA VAL A 13 13.39 -3.49 0.67
C VAL A 13 12.03 -3.53 -0.02
N SER A 14 11.96 -3.17 -1.28
CA SER A 14 10.73 -3.18 -2.08
C SER A 14 10.86 -3.89 -3.44
N GLY A 15 12.06 -4.32 -3.81
CA GLY A 15 12.30 -5.10 -5.03
C GLY A 15 12.05 -4.36 -6.35
N THR A 16 11.92 -3.03 -6.31
CA THR A 16 11.65 -2.17 -7.47
C THR A 16 12.65 -1.03 -7.53
N ILE A 17 12.47 -0.13 -8.50
CA ILE A 17 13.28 1.09 -8.63
C ILE A 17 13.25 1.95 -7.35
N ASP A 18 12.14 1.90 -6.61
CA ASP A 18 12.00 2.62 -5.34
C ASP A 18 13.02 2.19 -4.30
N GLU A 19 13.45 0.92 -4.31
CA GLU A 19 14.51 0.44 -3.43
C GLU A 19 15.83 1.14 -3.73
N SER A 20 16.21 1.21 -5.00
CA SER A 20 17.45 1.89 -5.42
C SER A 20 17.43 3.37 -5.05
N ILE A 21 16.30 4.05 -5.29
CA ILE A 21 16.12 5.46 -4.93
C ILE A 21 16.21 5.63 -3.42
N ARG A 22 15.53 4.80 -2.64
CA ARG A 22 15.55 4.83 -1.16
C ARG A 22 16.96 4.64 -0.63
N HIS A 23 17.73 3.71 -1.18
CA HIS A 23 19.11 3.48 -0.76
C HIS A 23 20.02 4.65 -1.13
N ALA A 24 19.84 5.26 -2.30
CA ALA A 24 20.55 6.49 -2.66
C ALA A 24 20.22 7.63 -1.71
N MET A 25 18.94 7.83 -1.38
CA MET A 25 18.52 8.83 -0.39
C MET A 25 19.15 8.60 0.98
N SER A 26 19.29 7.35 1.42
CA SER A 26 20.00 7.04 2.66
C SER A 26 21.44 7.55 2.61
N LYS A 27 22.15 7.38 1.47
CA LYS A 27 23.54 7.85 1.31
C LYS A 27 23.69 9.37 1.33
N PHE A 28 22.65 10.11 0.99
CA PHE A 28 22.64 11.57 1.06
C PHE A 28 22.17 12.12 2.40
N SER A 29 21.77 11.24 3.33
CA SER A 29 21.20 11.63 4.62
C SER A 29 22.21 11.53 5.76
N HIS A 30 22.01 12.35 6.78
CA HIS A 30 22.88 12.42 7.95
C HIS A 30 22.36 11.59 9.12
N TYR A 31 21.03 11.44 9.23
CA TYR A 31 20.35 10.70 10.27
C TYR A 31 19.27 9.81 9.66
N HIS A 32 19.00 8.68 10.29
CA HIS A 32 18.06 7.69 9.80
C HIS A 32 17.08 7.28 10.89
N LEU A 33 15.79 7.47 10.61
CA LEU A 33 14.69 7.01 11.45
C LEU A 33 14.05 5.80 10.77
N VAL A 34 14.37 4.60 11.26
CA VAL A 34 13.98 3.35 10.63
C VAL A 34 12.82 2.68 11.36
N SER A 35 12.04 1.87 10.63
CA SER A 35 10.85 1.22 11.17
C SER A 35 11.19 0.03 12.08
N ASN A 36 12.29 -0.67 11.83
CA ASN A 36 12.59 -1.92 12.51
C ASN A 36 14.09 -2.24 12.54
N LYS A 37 14.45 -3.30 13.29
CA LYS A 37 15.83 -3.78 13.43
C LYS A 37 16.47 -4.24 12.13
N ASP A 38 15.68 -4.76 11.17
CA ASP A 38 16.25 -5.28 9.93
C ASP A 38 16.60 -4.15 8.97
N ALA A 39 15.79 -3.08 8.95
CA ALA A 39 16.13 -1.84 8.25
C ALA A 39 17.42 -1.21 8.84
N GLN A 40 17.55 -1.16 10.18
CA GLN A 40 18.77 -0.71 10.83
C GLN A 40 19.99 -1.51 10.42
N LYS A 41 19.90 -2.86 10.49
CA LYS A 41 21.00 -3.75 10.10
C LYS A 41 21.43 -3.53 8.65
N ARG A 42 20.45 -3.28 7.77
CA ARG A 42 20.71 -3.06 6.34
C ARG A 42 21.47 -1.75 6.13
N LEU A 43 21.05 -0.67 6.77
CA LEU A 43 21.77 0.60 6.71
C LEU A 43 23.20 0.48 7.24
N ILE A 44 23.41 -0.23 8.36
CA ILE A 44 24.76 -0.48 8.88
C ILE A 44 25.60 -1.25 7.84
N LYS A 45 25.05 -2.29 7.19
CA LYS A 45 25.74 -3.01 6.12
C LYS A 45 26.04 -2.14 4.90
N MET A 46 25.22 -1.13 4.66
CA MET A 46 25.45 -0.13 3.61
C MET A 46 26.52 0.90 4.01
N GLY A 47 27.06 0.83 5.23
CA GLY A 47 28.11 1.71 5.72
C GLY A 47 27.61 2.95 6.45
N GLU A 48 26.35 2.99 6.87
CA GLU A 48 25.82 4.07 7.70
C GLU A 48 26.26 3.90 9.16
N GLU A 49 26.53 5.03 9.83
CA GLU A 49 26.99 5.06 11.21
C GLU A 49 25.86 4.67 12.18
N LYS A 50 26.06 3.59 12.96
CA LYS A 50 25.04 3.06 13.87
C LYS A 50 24.50 4.09 14.86
N SER A 51 25.33 5.02 15.32
CA SER A 51 24.94 6.09 16.26
C SER A 51 23.94 7.09 15.67
N LYS A 52 23.82 7.12 14.35
CA LYS A 52 22.90 8.00 13.59
C LYS A 52 21.64 7.30 13.10
N ILE A 53 21.44 6.04 13.48
CA ILE A 53 20.29 5.24 13.08
C ILE A 53 19.41 4.93 14.30
N TYR A 54 18.18 5.43 14.29
CA TYR A 54 17.21 5.30 15.37
C TYR A 54 16.03 4.44 14.92
N ILE A 55 15.65 3.45 15.71
CA ILE A 55 14.45 2.64 15.45
C ILE A 55 13.27 3.38 16.09
N VAL A 56 12.36 3.88 15.27
CA VAL A 56 11.22 4.71 15.69
C VAL A 56 9.86 4.07 15.38
N GLY A 57 9.82 2.92 14.70
CA GLY A 57 8.57 2.33 14.22
C GLY A 57 8.15 2.89 12.86
N CYS A 58 6.94 2.55 12.44
CA CYS A 58 6.37 2.97 11.17
C CYS A 58 5.32 4.07 11.40
N PRO A 59 5.57 5.32 10.97
CA PRO A 59 4.62 6.43 11.15
C PRO A 59 3.25 6.16 10.53
N SER A 60 3.20 5.45 9.39
CA SER A 60 1.94 5.12 8.73
C SER A 60 1.08 4.17 9.54
N ILE A 61 1.70 3.21 10.24
CA ILE A 61 0.99 2.28 11.14
C ILE A 61 0.47 3.03 12.36
N GLU A 62 1.28 3.90 12.96
CA GLU A 62 0.87 4.73 14.10
C GLU A 62 -0.29 5.64 13.72
N ALA A 63 -0.19 6.35 12.59
CA ALA A 63 -1.27 7.19 12.09
C ALA A 63 -2.56 6.39 11.88
N LEU A 64 -2.46 5.19 11.28
CA LEU A 64 -3.61 4.31 11.07
C LEU A 64 -4.28 3.92 12.39
N PHE A 65 -3.52 3.54 13.42
CA PHE A 65 -4.08 3.15 14.72
C PHE A 65 -4.69 4.31 15.50
N ASN A 66 -4.29 5.55 15.25
CA ASN A 66 -4.83 6.74 15.88
C ASN A 66 -6.15 7.23 15.24
N GLU A 67 -6.51 6.70 14.06
CA GLU A 67 -7.75 7.09 13.39
C GLU A 67 -9.00 6.57 14.10
N LYS A 68 -10.10 7.31 14.00
CA LYS A 68 -11.40 6.88 14.51
C LYS A 68 -12.07 5.89 13.57
N LEU A 69 -12.69 4.86 14.14
CA LEU A 69 -13.49 3.91 13.36
C LEU A 69 -14.81 4.56 12.93
N LEU A 70 -15.12 4.39 11.66
CA LEU A 70 -16.40 4.81 11.08
C LEU A 70 -17.47 3.74 11.25
N SER A 71 -18.73 4.18 11.31
CA SER A 71 -19.85 3.25 11.45
C SER A 71 -20.05 2.36 10.21
N LYS A 72 -20.56 1.15 10.44
CA LYS A 72 -20.92 0.22 9.35
C LYS A 72 -21.90 0.86 8.36
N ASN A 73 -22.88 1.63 8.86
CA ASN A 73 -23.88 2.30 8.02
C ASN A 73 -23.25 3.33 7.09
N PHE A 74 -22.30 4.14 7.58
CA PHE A 74 -21.57 5.08 6.75
C PHE A 74 -20.83 4.36 5.63
N LEU A 75 -20.06 3.30 5.95
CA LEU A 75 -19.27 2.53 5.00
C LEU A 75 -20.16 1.80 3.98
N LYS A 76 -21.29 1.22 4.45
CA LYS A 76 -22.29 0.58 3.57
C LYS A 76 -22.85 1.58 2.54
N ASN A 77 -23.26 2.75 3.01
CA ASN A 77 -23.84 3.77 2.11
C ASN A 77 -22.81 4.30 1.10
N LYS A 78 -21.56 4.44 1.52
CA LYS A 78 -20.50 4.98 0.67
C LYS A 78 -19.98 3.96 -0.35
N PHE A 79 -19.75 2.71 0.07
CA PHE A 79 -19.07 1.69 -0.75
C PHE A 79 -19.99 0.61 -1.29
N GLY A 80 -21.27 0.58 -0.89
CA GLY A 80 -22.23 -0.43 -1.31
C GLY A 80 -22.03 -1.83 -0.73
N LEU A 81 -21.10 -1.98 0.24
CA LEU A 81 -20.76 -3.26 0.86
C LEU A 81 -21.82 -3.70 1.88
N ASP A 82 -22.18 -4.98 1.85
CA ASP A 82 -22.99 -5.62 2.88
C ASP A 82 -22.07 -6.16 3.98
N PHE A 83 -22.02 -5.48 5.12
CA PHE A 83 -21.16 -5.84 6.26
C PHE A 83 -21.61 -7.08 7.04
N GLU A 84 -22.76 -7.67 6.71
CA GLU A 84 -23.18 -8.96 7.25
C GLU A 84 -22.60 -10.14 6.45
N LYS A 85 -21.99 -9.85 5.31
CA LYS A 85 -21.28 -10.81 4.48
C LYS A 85 -19.78 -10.55 4.51
N LYS A 86 -19.00 -11.61 4.26
CA LYS A 86 -17.56 -11.47 4.09
C LYS A 86 -17.26 -10.59 2.88
N PHE A 87 -16.26 -9.71 3.00
CA PHE A 87 -15.72 -8.96 1.89
C PHE A 87 -14.18 -8.94 1.95
N ILE A 88 -13.57 -8.80 0.81
CA ILE A 88 -12.13 -8.61 0.67
C ILE A 88 -11.83 -7.22 0.13
N ILE A 89 -10.67 -6.71 0.51
CA ILE A 89 -10.08 -5.51 -0.10
C ILE A 89 -9.01 -5.98 -1.07
N VAL A 90 -9.01 -5.43 -2.27
CA VAL A 90 -7.98 -5.70 -3.27
C VAL A 90 -7.26 -4.42 -3.63
N ILE A 91 -5.93 -4.44 -3.58
CA ILE A 91 -5.06 -3.36 -4.01
C ILE A 91 -4.07 -3.98 -4.99
N GLN A 92 -4.10 -3.58 -6.24
CA GLN A 92 -3.14 -4.03 -7.22
C GLN A 92 -2.55 -2.86 -7.97
N HIS A 93 -1.23 -2.75 -7.91
CA HIS A 93 -0.44 -1.82 -8.71
C HIS A 93 0.17 -2.53 -9.92
N SER A 94 0.47 -1.77 -10.96
CA SER A 94 1.24 -2.29 -12.08
C SER A 94 2.71 -2.45 -11.67
N VAL A 95 3.34 -3.52 -12.14
CA VAL A 95 4.80 -3.65 -12.05
C VAL A 95 5.39 -2.82 -13.20
N THR A 96 6.03 -1.70 -12.87
CA THR A 96 6.50 -0.72 -13.86
C THR A 96 7.52 -1.29 -14.86
N THR A 97 8.25 -2.33 -14.46
CA THR A 97 9.19 -3.07 -15.32
C THR A 97 8.53 -4.13 -16.20
N GLU A 98 7.22 -4.42 -15.98
CA GLU A 98 6.47 -5.47 -16.70
C GLU A 98 5.15 -4.95 -17.29
N LEU A 99 5.13 -3.72 -17.77
CA LEU A 99 3.90 -3.06 -18.24
C LEU A 99 3.12 -3.87 -19.28
N TYR A 100 3.81 -4.61 -20.12
CA TYR A 100 3.21 -5.49 -21.14
C TYR A 100 2.35 -6.61 -20.53
N ASN A 101 2.61 -7.02 -19.30
CA ASN A 101 1.87 -8.04 -18.58
C ASN A 101 0.67 -7.49 -17.77
N THR A 102 0.59 -6.18 -17.52
CA THR A 102 -0.40 -5.56 -16.63
C THR A 102 -1.83 -5.98 -16.95
N LYS A 103 -2.21 -5.99 -18.23
CA LYS A 103 -3.55 -6.39 -18.65
C LYS A 103 -3.87 -7.85 -18.34
N LYS A 104 -2.91 -8.74 -18.49
CA LYS A 104 -3.07 -10.17 -18.16
C LYS A 104 -3.16 -10.37 -16.65
N GLN A 105 -2.32 -9.70 -15.89
CA GLN A 105 -2.29 -9.77 -14.43
C GLN A 105 -3.62 -9.32 -13.84
N ILE A 106 -4.14 -8.15 -14.21
CA ILE A 106 -5.42 -7.66 -13.67
C ILE A 106 -6.61 -8.54 -14.08
N LYS A 107 -6.62 -9.10 -15.29
CA LYS A 107 -7.66 -10.04 -15.72
C LYS A 107 -7.66 -11.29 -14.86
N ASN A 108 -6.50 -11.86 -14.57
CA ASN A 108 -6.38 -13.04 -13.70
C ASN A 108 -6.91 -12.74 -12.30
N THR A 109 -6.58 -11.58 -11.75
CA THR A 109 -7.09 -11.12 -10.45
C THR A 109 -8.61 -10.99 -10.47
N ILE A 110 -9.19 -10.37 -11.48
CA ILE A 110 -10.64 -10.21 -11.63
C ILE A 110 -11.33 -11.57 -11.77
N GLU A 111 -10.74 -12.51 -12.49
CA GLU A 111 -11.28 -13.89 -12.61
C GLU A 111 -11.26 -14.64 -11.28
N ALA A 112 -10.17 -14.51 -10.52
CA ALA A 112 -10.06 -15.09 -9.19
C ALA A 112 -11.13 -14.52 -8.23
N ILE A 113 -11.32 -13.20 -8.24
CA ILE A 113 -12.37 -12.51 -7.49
C ILE A 113 -13.76 -13.06 -7.86
N LYS A 114 -14.06 -13.16 -9.15
CA LYS A 114 -15.36 -13.71 -9.61
C LYS A 114 -15.59 -15.15 -9.16
N LYS A 115 -14.55 -15.98 -9.20
CA LYS A 115 -14.62 -17.38 -8.75
C LYS A 115 -14.84 -17.50 -7.23
N SER A 116 -14.28 -16.59 -6.45
CA SER A 116 -14.44 -16.59 -4.99
C SER A 116 -15.87 -16.31 -4.53
N LYS A 117 -16.67 -15.59 -5.33
CA LYS A 117 -18.01 -15.10 -5.00
C LYS A 117 -18.07 -14.24 -3.73
N ILE A 118 -16.93 -13.72 -3.26
CA ILE A 118 -16.84 -12.84 -2.09
C ILE A 118 -17.01 -11.41 -2.56
N GLN A 119 -17.75 -10.59 -1.81
CA GLN A 119 -17.82 -9.17 -2.07
C GLN A 119 -16.40 -8.57 -2.09
N THR A 120 -16.14 -7.71 -3.03
CA THR A 120 -14.82 -7.15 -3.21
C THR A 120 -14.88 -5.65 -3.33
N LEU A 121 -14.09 -4.96 -2.52
CA LEU A 121 -13.77 -3.55 -2.70
C LEU A 121 -12.37 -3.44 -3.29
N PHE A 122 -12.31 -2.91 -4.50
CA PHE A 122 -11.04 -2.63 -5.16
C PHE A 122 -10.62 -1.18 -4.87
N ILE A 123 -9.44 -0.98 -4.28
CA ILE A 123 -8.84 0.34 -4.16
C ILE A 123 -8.03 0.56 -5.44
N CYS A 124 -8.37 1.62 -6.17
CA CYS A 124 -7.73 1.91 -7.45
C CYS A 124 -6.22 2.13 -7.27
N PRO A 125 -5.42 1.74 -8.26
CA PRO A 125 -3.99 2.01 -8.22
C PRO A 125 -3.70 3.52 -8.24
N ASN A 126 -2.52 3.89 -7.75
CA ASN A 126 -1.98 5.23 -7.89
C ASN A 126 -1.75 5.59 -9.39
N ASN A 127 -1.10 6.72 -9.65
CA ASN A 127 -0.86 7.23 -11.01
C ASN A 127 0.36 6.61 -11.71
N ASP A 128 0.84 5.44 -11.29
CA ASP A 128 1.97 4.77 -11.94
C ASP A 128 1.61 4.32 -13.36
N ALA A 129 2.66 4.11 -14.16
CA ALA A 129 2.50 3.57 -15.51
C ALA A 129 1.69 2.25 -15.47
N GLY A 130 0.67 2.12 -16.34
CA GLY A 130 -0.22 0.95 -16.36
C GLY A 130 -1.48 1.06 -15.49
N SER A 131 -1.59 2.04 -14.61
CA SER A 131 -2.78 2.25 -13.74
C SER A 131 -4.08 2.38 -14.53
N THR A 132 -4.06 3.08 -15.66
CA THR A 132 -5.21 3.23 -16.57
C THR A 132 -5.70 1.89 -17.11
N ILE A 133 -4.79 0.95 -17.40
CA ILE A 133 -5.15 -0.39 -17.87
C ILE A 133 -5.92 -1.13 -16.78
N ILE A 134 -5.41 -1.09 -15.54
CA ILE A 134 -6.03 -1.72 -14.37
C ILE A 134 -7.42 -1.14 -14.15
N LEU A 135 -7.54 0.19 -14.08
CA LEU A 135 -8.80 0.88 -13.85
C LEU A 135 -9.86 0.55 -14.93
N ASN A 136 -9.45 0.49 -16.19
CA ASN A 136 -10.35 0.15 -17.29
C ASN A 136 -10.88 -1.29 -17.18
N GLU A 137 -10.08 -2.25 -16.78
CA GLU A 137 -10.54 -3.63 -16.60
C GLU A 137 -11.44 -3.77 -15.36
N ILE A 138 -11.18 -3.04 -14.26
CA ILE A 138 -12.06 -3.00 -13.09
C ILE A 138 -13.44 -2.43 -13.48
N LYS A 139 -13.49 -1.29 -14.17
CA LYS A 139 -14.74 -0.64 -14.60
C LYS A 139 -15.62 -1.51 -15.51
N LYS A 140 -15.03 -2.39 -16.32
CA LYS A 140 -15.76 -3.36 -17.15
C LYS A 140 -16.35 -4.51 -16.34
N SER A 141 -15.91 -4.70 -15.11
CA SER A 141 -16.29 -5.84 -14.31
C SER A 141 -17.54 -5.54 -13.49
N LYS A 142 -18.64 -6.20 -13.80
CA LYS A 142 -19.87 -6.14 -12.99
C LYS A 142 -19.61 -6.78 -11.60
N ASN A 143 -20.23 -6.21 -10.56
CA ASN A 143 -20.18 -6.71 -9.18
C ASN A 143 -18.83 -6.58 -8.44
N ILE A 144 -17.94 -5.70 -8.91
CA ILE A 144 -16.77 -5.27 -8.15
C ILE A 144 -17.01 -3.81 -7.75
N PHE A 145 -17.06 -3.56 -6.43
CA PHE A 145 -17.04 -2.20 -5.91
C PHE A 145 -15.63 -1.64 -6.02
N TYR A 146 -15.50 -0.39 -6.38
CA TYR A 146 -14.18 0.25 -6.43
C TYR A 146 -14.23 1.70 -5.95
N THR A 147 -13.11 2.15 -5.44
CA THR A 147 -12.94 3.54 -5.00
C THR A 147 -11.59 4.08 -5.48
N PRO A 148 -11.52 5.33 -5.94
CA PRO A 148 -10.25 5.93 -6.36
C PRO A 148 -9.29 6.13 -5.18
N THR A 149 -9.82 6.46 -4.01
CA THR A 149 -9.04 6.71 -2.81
C THR A 149 -9.88 6.47 -1.56
N LEU A 150 -9.20 6.34 -0.43
CA LEU A 150 -9.78 6.25 0.91
C LEU A 150 -9.14 7.29 1.81
N THR A 151 -9.91 7.84 2.74
CA THR A 151 -9.32 8.52 3.91
C THR A 151 -8.70 7.47 4.82
N LEU A 152 -7.82 7.90 5.71
CA LEU A 152 -7.15 7.00 6.64
C LEU A 152 -8.15 6.31 7.57
N SER A 153 -9.18 7.05 8.05
CA SER A 153 -10.27 6.51 8.86
C SER A 153 -11.11 5.46 8.12
N GLU A 154 -11.38 5.67 6.84
CA GLU A 154 -12.08 4.70 5.98
C GLU A 154 -11.24 3.44 5.78
N TYR A 155 -9.96 3.61 5.45
CA TYR A 155 -9.04 2.49 5.25
C TYR A 155 -8.92 1.64 6.51
N ARG A 156 -8.68 2.27 7.68
CA ARG A 156 -8.67 1.56 8.96
C ARG A 156 -9.97 0.81 9.21
N SER A 157 -11.11 1.50 9.05
CA SER A 157 -12.42 0.92 9.32
C SER A 157 -12.77 -0.26 8.43
N LEU A 158 -12.31 -0.24 7.19
CA LEU A 158 -12.48 -1.33 6.24
C LEU A 158 -11.53 -2.48 6.54
N LEU A 159 -10.24 -2.20 6.84
CA LEU A 159 -9.25 -3.21 7.21
C LEU A 159 -9.68 -4.02 8.43
N GLU A 160 -10.21 -3.36 9.46
CA GLU A 160 -10.64 -4.03 10.69
C GLU A 160 -11.81 -4.99 10.48
N ARG A 161 -12.57 -4.81 9.40
CA ARG A 161 -13.78 -5.57 9.12
C ARG A 161 -13.66 -6.48 7.90
N CYS A 162 -12.64 -6.33 7.09
CA CYS A 162 -12.47 -7.18 5.91
C CYS A 162 -12.07 -8.61 6.32
N PHE A 163 -12.45 -9.55 5.48
CA PHE A 163 -12.04 -10.95 5.64
C PHE A 163 -10.57 -11.15 5.27
N ALA A 164 -10.09 -10.44 4.25
CA ALA A 164 -8.71 -10.46 3.81
C ALA A 164 -8.38 -9.21 3.00
N LEU A 165 -7.09 -8.85 3.02
CA LEU A 165 -6.47 -7.89 2.11
C LEU A 165 -5.65 -8.68 1.09
N VAL A 166 -5.83 -8.38 -0.19
CA VAL A 166 -5.13 -8.99 -1.32
C VAL A 166 -4.40 -7.90 -2.11
N GLY A 167 -3.11 -8.10 -2.37
CA GLY A 167 -2.26 -7.16 -3.11
C GLY A 167 -1.07 -7.80 -3.76
#